data_13c8a748907b2fea1597dd93e9b45666
#
_entry.id   13c8a748907b2fea1597dd93e9b45666
#
_cell.length_a   1.000
_cell.length_b   1.000
_cell.length_c   1.000
_cell.angle_alpha   90.00
_cell.angle_beta   90.00
_cell.angle_gamma   90.00
#
_symmetry.space_group_name_H-M   'P 1'
#
loop_
_entity.id
_entity.type
_entity.pdbx_description
1 polymer ?
#
loop_
_entity_poly.entity_id
_entity_poly.type
_entity_poly.pdbx_seq_one_letter_code
_entity_poly.pdbx_strand_id
1 'polypeptide(L)'
;MTYRHAVLNLVVASLLLFTADASAQEAQERPRSEGMSCFFAGHSFFCPVALSFDRIAKNNEFPEHDLKLVFRGGQAGTAGALWTAPKARKQIEAVLATGNVELFGLTPGLSDNEETFQRWFDLALEHNPKTRFFIGTPWAMGGAGMDTAMFDKIITGYAERCAEVVEKLRAMYPNTQIDFLAYGKMATEMKKRFETESLPGIEVMVGKGKGAFFVDRNPGHAGPMLLDLCALTWLNELYGADLDSLTYSKNEASVPAMIEEVMAFNAPFRPVPSSKNKAENPAPENVPTG
;
A
#
# COMPACT_ATOMS: atom_id res chain seq x y z
N MET A 1 29.34 44.45 -51.33
CA MET A 1 30.36 43.58 -50.66
C MET A 1 30.05 43.61 -49.19
N THR A 2 29.68 42.62 -48.45
CA THR A 2 29.61 41.17 -48.68
C THR A 2 28.67 40.58 -47.60
N TYR A 3 27.63 39.90 -48.03
CA TYR A 3 26.81 39.02 -47.23
C TYR A 3 27.62 37.77 -46.86
N ARG A 4 28.01 37.57 -45.62
CA ARG A 4 28.51 36.31 -45.09
C ARG A 4 28.74 36.46 -43.58
N HIS A 5 27.74 36.24 -42.72
CA HIS A 5 27.90 35.83 -41.31
C HIS A 5 26.55 35.75 -40.59
N ALA A 6 25.56 35.09 -41.20
CA ALA A 6 24.24 34.90 -40.55
C ALA A 6 23.69 33.48 -40.72
N VAL A 7 24.53 32.45 -40.72
CA VAL A 7 24.04 31.06 -40.91
C VAL A 7 24.63 30.04 -39.89
N LEU A 8 25.38 30.52 -38.88
CA LEU A 8 26.02 29.53 -37.96
C LEU A 8 25.48 29.50 -36.53
N ASN A 9 24.38 30.15 -36.22
CA ASN A 9 23.83 30.15 -34.84
C ASN A 9 22.44 29.52 -34.69
N LEU A 10 21.97 28.72 -35.66
CA LEU A 10 20.63 28.08 -35.57
C LEU A 10 20.66 26.56 -35.47
N VAL A 11 21.79 25.90 -35.29
CA VAL A 11 21.88 24.43 -35.22
C VAL A 11 22.23 23.91 -33.82
N VAL A 12 22.60 24.77 -32.87
CA VAL A 12 22.99 24.33 -31.49
C VAL A 12 21.83 24.37 -30.50
N ALA A 13 20.71 25.03 -30.84
CA ALA A 13 19.54 25.14 -29.93
C ALA A 13 18.57 23.94 -29.99
N SER A 14 18.70 23.00 -30.95
CA SER A 14 17.77 21.91 -31.14
C SER A 14 18.23 20.56 -30.53
N LEU A 15 19.39 20.47 -29.90
CA LEU A 15 19.94 19.22 -29.33
C LEU A 15 19.84 19.11 -27.80
N LEU A 16 19.27 20.07 -27.11
CA LEU A 16 19.18 20.05 -25.63
C LEU A 16 17.76 19.76 -25.08
N LEU A 17 16.80 19.38 -25.92
CA LEU A 17 15.42 19.12 -25.51
C LEU A 17 15.02 17.63 -25.51
N PHE A 18 15.95 16.68 -25.72
CA PHE A 18 15.61 15.26 -25.82
C PHE A 18 16.22 14.35 -24.75
N THR A 19 16.77 14.89 -23.64
CA THR A 19 17.38 14.04 -22.60
C THR A 19 16.61 14.03 -21.26
N ALA A 20 15.45 14.68 -21.16
CA ALA A 20 14.68 14.72 -19.90
C ALA A 20 13.61 13.62 -19.77
N ASP A 21 13.29 12.88 -20.83
CA ASP A 21 12.19 11.89 -20.80
C ASP A 21 12.62 10.44 -20.57
N ALA A 22 13.92 10.13 -20.66
CA ALA A 22 14.38 8.73 -20.52
C ALA A 22 14.50 8.25 -19.05
N SER A 23 14.55 9.17 -18.07
CA SER A 23 14.70 8.76 -16.66
C SER A 23 13.39 8.52 -15.90
N ALA A 24 12.26 8.95 -16.46
CA ALA A 24 10.94 8.76 -15.84
C ALA A 24 10.32 7.37 -16.14
N GLN A 25 10.85 6.63 -17.12
CA GLN A 25 10.26 5.39 -17.61
C GLN A 25 10.84 4.12 -16.96
N GLU A 26 12.02 4.20 -16.35
CA GLU A 26 12.63 3.03 -15.65
C GLU A 26 12.16 2.82 -14.21
N ALA A 27 11.36 3.71 -13.66
CA ALA A 27 10.89 3.59 -12.26
C ALA A 27 9.75 2.57 -12.07
N GLN A 28 9.24 1.92 -13.13
CA GLN A 28 7.98 1.19 -13.10
C GLN A 28 8.10 -0.35 -13.14
N GLU A 29 9.29 -0.94 -13.21
CA GLU A 29 9.44 -2.39 -13.39
C GLU A 29 10.52 -3.02 -12.49
N ARG A 30 10.41 -2.88 -11.16
CA ARG A 30 10.98 -3.94 -10.32
C ARG A 30 9.95 -5.06 -10.19
N PRO A 31 10.36 -6.34 -10.36
CA PRO A 31 9.51 -7.47 -10.00
C PRO A 31 9.08 -7.28 -8.54
N ARG A 32 7.79 -7.18 -8.28
CA ARG A 32 7.23 -7.02 -6.92
C ARG A 32 7.62 -8.18 -5.99
N SER A 33 8.06 -9.29 -6.57
CA SER A 33 8.48 -10.52 -5.91
C SER A 33 9.83 -10.45 -5.16
N GLU A 34 10.61 -9.37 -5.27
CA GLU A 34 11.92 -9.27 -4.61
C GLU A 34 11.85 -8.65 -3.22
N GLY A 35 10.73 -8.05 -2.86
CA GLY A 35 10.59 -7.26 -1.63
C GLY A 35 11.01 -5.81 -1.84
N MET A 36 11.03 -5.03 -0.76
CA MET A 36 11.38 -3.61 -0.75
C MET A 36 11.87 -3.17 0.62
N SER A 37 12.65 -2.09 0.67
CA SER A 37 12.92 -1.36 1.91
C SER A 37 11.66 -0.58 2.32
N CYS A 38 10.89 -1.15 3.25
CA CYS A 38 9.62 -0.62 3.73
C CYS A 38 9.82 0.27 4.96
N PHE A 39 9.08 1.36 4.99
CA PHE A 39 8.94 2.18 6.18
C PHE A 39 7.47 2.44 6.46
N PHE A 40 6.95 1.96 7.58
CA PHE A 40 5.55 2.13 7.94
C PHE A 40 5.39 2.93 9.22
N ALA A 41 4.43 3.85 9.23
CA ALA A 41 4.11 4.64 10.42
C ALA A 41 2.60 4.59 10.68
N GLY A 42 2.22 4.21 11.91
CA GLY A 42 0.82 3.97 12.20
C GLY A 42 0.50 3.65 13.65
N HIS A 43 -0.73 3.17 13.84
CA HIS A 43 -1.29 2.81 15.14
C HIS A 43 -1.45 1.29 15.33
N SER A 44 -2.11 0.89 16.41
CA SER A 44 -2.27 -0.51 16.83
C SER A 44 -3.14 -1.39 15.92
N PHE A 45 -3.79 -0.83 14.91
CA PHE A 45 -4.51 -1.59 13.87
C PHE A 45 -3.74 -1.68 12.56
N PHE A 46 -2.59 -1.00 12.46
CA PHE A 46 -1.72 -0.96 11.28
C PHE A 46 -0.37 -1.63 11.55
N CYS A 47 0.36 -1.15 12.55
CA CYS A 47 1.72 -1.66 12.82
C CYS A 47 1.80 -3.15 13.18
N PRO A 48 0.86 -3.77 13.93
CA PRO A 48 0.87 -5.21 14.13
C PRO A 48 0.66 -6.02 12.84
N VAL A 49 -0.14 -5.52 11.89
CA VAL A 49 -0.25 -6.11 10.54
C VAL A 49 1.08 -6.01 9.81
N ALA A 50 1.75 -4.85 9.89
CA ALA A 50 3.08 -4.67 9.31
C ALA A 50 4.13 -5.64 9.89
N LEU A 51 4.06 -5.95 11.20
CA LEU A 51 4.94 -6.95 11.82
C LEU A 51 4.63 -8.38 11.34
N SER A 52 3.36 -8.73 11.13
CA SER A 52 2.99 -10.02 10.52
C SER A 52 3.45 -10.09 9.06
N PHE A 53 3.31 -8.99 8.31
CA PHE A 53 3.81 -8.85 6.94
C PHE A 53 5.34 -9.08 6.88
N ASP A 54 6.11 -8.41 7.75
CA ASP A 54 7.56 -8.59 7.85
C ASP A 54 7.94 -10.05 8.16
N ARG A 55 7.27 -10.65 9.13
CA ARG A 55 7.51 -12.05 9.51
C ARG A 55 7.21 -13.01 8.36
N ILE A 56 6.10 -12.84 7.65
CA ILE A 56 5.72 -13.71 6.54
C ILE A 56 6.67 -13.48 5.35
N ALA A 57 7.01 -12.24 5.02
CA ALA A 57 7.95 -11.92 3.95
C ALA A 57 9.32 -12.58 4.20
N LYS A 58 9.88 -12.43 5.40
CA LYS A 58 11.17 -13.06 5.76
C LYS A 58 11.13 -14.59 5.73
N ASN A 59 10.02 -15.21 6.12
CA ASN A 59 9.85 -16.66 6.08
C ASN A 59 9.67 -17.21 4.65
N ASN A 60 9.40 -16.35 3.67
CA ASN A 60 9.19 -16.71 2.27
C ASN A 60 10.28 -16.13 1.36
N GLU A 61 11.43 -15.79 1.96
CA GLU A 61 12.66 -15.44 1.22
C GLU A 61 12.49 -14.28 0.23
N PHE A 62 11.79 -13.20 0.63
CA PHE A 62 11.82 -11.94 -0.10
C PHE A 62 13.15 -11.22 0.20
N PRO A 63 14.15 -11.31 -0.68
CA PRO A 63 15.54 -10.99 -0.33
C PRO A 63 15.80 -9.51 -0.05
N GLU A 64 15.02 -8.63 -0.65
CA GLU A 64 15.17 -7.18 -0.48
C GLU A 64 14.21 -6.61 0.57
N HIS A 65 13.47 -7.48 1.27
CA HIS A 65 12.53 -7.03 2.29
C HIS A 65 13.25 -6.58 3.56
N ASP A 66 13.10 -5.29 3.89
CA ASP A 66 13.47 -4.70 5.19
C ASP A 66 12.32 -3.84 5.70
N LEU A 67 12.07 -3.87 6.99
CA LEU A 67 10.97 -3.12 7.59
C LEU A 67 11.47 -2.21 8.73
N LYS A 68 11.16 -0.92 8.61
CA LYS A 68 11.24 0.06 9.70
C LYS A 68 9.84 0.49 10.11
N LEU A 69 9.63 0.77 11.40
CA LEU A 69 8.34 1.16 11.95
C LEU A 69 8.44 2.37 12.87
N VAL A 70 7.43 3.26 12.78
CA VAL A 70 7.10 4.23 13.82
C VAL A 70 5.70 3.94 14.33
N PHE A 71 5.59 3.59 15.60
CA PHE A 71 4.33 3.24 16.25
C PHE A 71 3.89 4.32 17.24
N ARG A 72 2.59 4.69 17.17
CA ARG A 72 1.90 5.50 18.18
C ARG A 72 0.51 4.91 18.41
N GLY A 73 0.12 4.74 19.68
CA GLY A 73 -1.16 4.11 20.01
C GLY A 73 -2.39 4.97 19.64
N GLY A 74 -3.48 4.32 19.24
CA GLY A 74 -4.76 4.97 18.94
C GLY A 74 -4.66 6.06 17.87
N GLN A 75 -5.48 7.11 18.01
CA GLN A 75 -5.52 8.22 17.05
C GLN A 75 -4.18 8.96 16.87
N ALA A 76 -3.27 8.88 17.88
CA ALA A 76 -1.94 9.49 17.77
C ALA A 76 -1.05 8.88 16.68
N GLY A 77 -1.41 7.71 16.15
CA GLY A 77 -0.70 7.04 15.06
C GLY A 77 -1.29 7.27 13.67
N THR A 78 -2.31 8.12 13.50
CA THR A 78 -2.82 8.50 12.19
C THR A 78 -1.89 9.47 11.47
N ALA A 79 -1.94 9.54 10.15
CA ALA A 79 -1.03 10.34 9.34
C ALA A 79 -0.97 11.81 9.79
N GLY A 80 -2.11 12.43 10.03
CA GLY A 80 -2.18 13.83 10.49
C GLY A 80 -1.68 14.01 11.92
N ALA A 81 -1.99 13.08 12.83
CA ALA A 81 -1.53 13.15 14.21
C ALA A 81 0.00 12.96 14.31
N LEU A 82 0.58 12.08 13.49
CA LEU A 82 2.03 11.89 13.38
C LEU A 82 2.72 13.17 12.90
N TRP A 83 2.13 13.88 11.94
CA TRP A 83 2.68 15.14 11.44
C TRP A 83 2.72 16.24 12.50
N THR A 84 1.66 16.33 13.29
CA THR A 84 1.54 17.37 14.33
C THR A 84 2.29 17.04 15.62
N ALA A 85 2.77 15.81 15.80
CA ALA A 85 3.52 15.35 16.96
C ALA A 85 5.05 15.51 16.73
N PRO A 86 5.74 16.53 17.31
CA PRO A 86 7.13 16.87 16.93
C PRO A 86 8.11 15.71 17.08
N LYS A 87 7.96 14.89 18.14
CA LYS A 87 8.84 13.74 18.38
C LYS A 87 8.64 12.64 17.34
N ALA A 88 7.38 12.31 17.01
CA ALA A 88 7.09 11.29 16.01
C ALA A 88 7.49 11.77 14.61
N ARG A 89 7.17 13.02 14.29
CA ARG A 89 7.55 13.64 13.03
C ARG A 89 9.07 13.60 12.83
N LYS A 90 9.86 14.02 13.81
CA LYS A 90 11.34 13.99 13.75
C LYS A 90 11.87 12.56 13.55
N GLN A 91 11.23 11.54 14.15
CA GLN A 91 11.62 10.14 13.95
C GLN A 91 11.36 9.71 12.50
N ILE A 92 10.21 10.09 11.93
CA ILE A 92 9.85 9.77 10.53
C ILE A 92 10.79 10.51 9.57
N GLU A 93 10.99 11.80 9.77
CA GLU A 93 11.94 12.63 8.99
C GLU A 93 13.34 12.00 8.95
N ALA A 94 13.84 11.52 10.10
CA ALA A 94 15.17 10.89 10.17
C ALA A 94 15.28 9.59 9.36
N VAL A 95 14.19 8.81 9.26
CA VAL A 95 14.18 7.59 8.43
C VAL A 95 14.10 7.96 6.95
N LEU A 96 13.22 8.89 6.58
CA LEU A 96 13.07 9.34 5.18
C LEU A 96 14.35 10.00 4.65
N ALA A 97 15.04 10.80 5.50
CA ALA A 97 16.30 11.47 5.16
C ALA A 97 17.45 10.49 4.80
N THR A 98 17.31 9.20 5.07
CA THR A 98 18.29 8.20 4.59
C THR A 98 18.27 8.01 3.07
N GLY A 99 17.19 8.39 2.39
CA GLY A 99 17.00 8.20 0.96
C GLY A 99 16.76 6.74 0.52
N ASN A 100 16.67 5.81 1.48
CA ASN A 100 16.60 4.36 1.18
C ASN A 100 15.18 3.77 1.28
N VAL A 101 14.16 4.59 1.54
CA VAL A 101 12.79 4.13 1.67
C VAL A 101 12.17 3.94 0.28
N GLU A 102 11.86 2.70 -0.07
CA GLU A 102 11.23 2.36 -1.35
C GLU A 102 9.70 2.30 -1.24
N LEU A 103 9.17 1.87 -0.09
CA LEU A 103 7.73 1.86 0.19
C LEU A 103 7.44 2.55 1.52
N PHE A 104 6.74 3.67 1.48
CA PHE A 104 6.32 4.40 2.68
C PHE A 104 4.82 4.22 2.92
N GLY A 105 4.45 3.58 4.02
CA GLY A 105 3.07 3.26 4.38
C GLY A 105 2.54 4.04 5.57
N LEU A 106 1.30 4.52 5.42
CA LEU A 106 0.57 5.31 6.42
C LEU A 106 -0.86 4.80 6.59
N THR A 107 -1.41 5.01 7.79
CA THR A 107 -2.83 4.78 8.05
C THR A 107 -3.55 6.11 8.27
N PRO A 108 -4.70 6.33 7.60
CA PRO A 108 -5.45 7.58 7.73
C PRO A 108 -6.19 7.68 9.07
N GLY A 109 -6.40 8.92 9.52
CA GLY A 109 -7.39 9.28 10.52
C GLY A 109 -8.70 9.73 9.88
N LEU A 110 -9.74 9.89 10.73
CA LEU A 110 -11.04 10.33 10.23
C LEU A 110 -11.04 11.73 9.64
N SER A 111 -10.14 12.61 10.06
CA SER A 111 -10.00 13.99 9.58
C SER A 111 -8.89 14.17 8.54
N ASP A 112 -8.14 13.11 8.22
CA ASP A 112 -7.04 13.23 7.27
C ASP A 112 -7.59 13.38 5.85
N ASN A 113 -6.96 14.25 5.09
CA ASN A 113 -7.29 14.63 3.73
C ASN A 113 -6.05 14.59 2.84
N GLU A 114 -6.19 14.97 1.58
CA GLU A 114 -5.08 15.00 0.63
C GLU A 114 -3.90 15.85 1.10
N GLU A 115 -4.12 17.02 1.71
CA GLU A 115 -3.04 17.89 2.22
C GLU A 115 -2.21 17.20 3.31
N THR A 116 -2.87 16.36 4.14
CA THR A 116 -2.20 15.60 5.19
C THR A 116 -1.16 14.65 4.58
N PHE A 117 -1.55 13.91 3.56
CA PHE A 117 -0.66 12.95 2.89
C PHE A 117 0.37 13.65 2.00
N GLN A 118 -0.02 14.73 1.33
CA GLN A 118 0.89 15.54 0.50
C GLN A 118 2.14 15.94 1.28
N ARG A 119 2.00 16.42 2.51
CA ARG A 119 3.13 16.80 3.35
C ARG A 119 4.14 15.66 3.57
N TRP A 120 3.64 14.45 3.77
CA TRP A 120 4.47 13.25 3.91
C TRP A 120 5.10 12.81 2.60
N PHE A 121 4.35 12.91 1.51
CA PHE A 121 4.80 12.51 0.18
C PHE A 121 5.89 13.45 -0.32
N ASP A 122 5.67 14.76 -0.21
CA ASP A 122 6.67 15.77 -0.60
C ASP A 122 7.98 15.53 0.17
N LEU A 123 7.89 15.31 1.49
CA LEU A 123 9.06 15.03 2.31
C LEU A 123 9.79 13.74 1.90
N ALA A 124 9.06 12.67 1.61
CA ALA A 124 9.68 11.41 1.20
C ALA A 124 10.32 11.51 -0.19
N LEU A 125 9.63 12.16 -1.14
CA LEU A 125 10.09 12.33 -2.52
C LEU A 125 11.28 13.31 -2.62
N GLU A 126 11.44 14.25 -1.69
CA GLU A 126 12.63 15.11 -1.57
C GLU A 126 13.90 14.27 -1.37
N HIS A 127 13.80 13.17 -0.62
CA HIS A 127 14.93 12.30 -0.30
C HIS A 127 15.08 11.08 -1.24
N ASN A 128 13.97 10.54 -1.71
CA ASN A 128 13.95 9.47 -2.72
C ASN A 128 12.79 9.65 -3.70
N PRO A 129 13.04 10.19 -4.91
CA PRO A 129 11.99 10.41 -5.92
C PRO A 129 11.30 9.14 -6.42
N LYS A 130 11.84 7.95 -6.08
CA LYS A 130 11.26 6.66 -6.46
C LYS A 130 10.43 6.01 -5.35
N THR A 131 10.24 6.69 -4.22
CA THR A 131 9.40 6.18 -3.13
C THR A 131 7.98 5.92 -3.62
N ARG A 132 7.50 4.70 -3.40
CA ARG A 132 6.10 4.31 -3.53
C ARG A 132 5.37 4.59 -2.22
N PHE A 133 4.07 4.81 -2.32
CA PHE A 133 3.26 5.05 -1.13
C PHE A 133 2.18 3.99 -0.95
N PHE A 134 1.91 3.68 0.30
CA PHE A 134 0.84 2.78 0.69
C PHE A 134 -0.06 3.46 1.73
N ILE A 135 -1.35 3.55 1.42
CA ILE A 135 -2.38 4.01 2.35
C ILE A 135 -3.29 2.83 2.69
N GLY A 136 -3.25 2.40 3.96
CA GLY A 136 -4.00 1.24 4.41
C GLY A 136 -5.09 1.60 5.42
N THR A 137 -6.36 1.22 5.14
CA THR A 137 -7.47 1.43 6.07
C THR A 137 -7.77 0.18 6.87
N PRO A 138 -7.77 0.29 8.23
CA PRO A 138 -8.04 -0.83 9.13
C PRO A 138 -9.55 -1.07 9.30
N TRP A 139 -9.86 -2.10 10.09
CA TRP A 139 -11.22 -2.34 10.60
C TRP A 139 -11.67 -1.28 11.61
N ALA A 140 -12.99 -1.23 11.86
CA ALA A 140 -13.58 -0.31 12.80
C ALA A 140 -13.38 -0.75 14.27
N MET A 141 -13.24 0.22 15.16
CA MET A 141 -13.20 -0.03 16.61
C MET A 141 -14.53 -0.62 17.10
N GLY A 142 -14.45 -1.48 18.13
CA GLY A 142 -15.62 -2.06 18.77
C GLY A 142 -16.31 -3.18 17.98
N GLY A 143 -15.70 -3.68 16.92
CA GLY A 143 -16.25 -4.70 16.02
C GLY A 143 -16.71 -5.98 16.72
N ALA A 144 -16.10 -6.34 17.85
CA ALA A 144 -16.48 -7.52 18.64
C ALA A 144 -17.92 -7.47 19.20
N GLY A 145 -18.44 -6.28 19.45
CA GLY A 145 -19.80 -6.08 20.00
C GLY A 145 -20.79 -5.55 18.96
N MET A 146 -20.37 -5.35 17.74
CA MET A 146 -21.17 -4.74 16.69
C MET A 146 -21.84 -5.81 15.83
N ASP A 147 -23.03 -5.53 15.34
CA ASP A 147 -23.66 -6.32 14.28
C ASP A 147 -22.80 -6.32 13.03
N THR A 148 -22.72 -7.48 12.32
CA THR A 148 -21.81 -7.62 11.16
C THR A 148 -22.18 -6.70 10.01
N ALA A 149 -23.46 -6.43 9.76
CA ALA A 149 -23.87 -5.52 8.69
C ALA A 149 -23.49 -4.08 9.01
N MET A 150 -23.64 -3.65 10.28
CA MET A 150 -23.21 -2.33 10.74
C MET A 150 -21.68 -2.22 10.68
N PHE A 151 -20.96 -3.25 11.11
CA PHE A 151 -19.49 -3.29 11.06
C PHE A 151 -18.98 -3.16 9.62
N ASP A 152 -19.57 -3.91 8.71
CA ASP A 152 -19.28 -3.86 7.28
C ASP A 152 -19.53 -2.46 6.69
N LYS A 153 -20.69 -1.87 6.99
CA LYS A 153 -21.07 -0.53 6.53
C LYS A 153 -20.06 0.54 6.96
N ILE A 154 -19.59 0.49 8.20
CA ILE A 154 -18.60 1.45 8.71
C ILE A 154 -17.27 1.29 7.99
N ILE A 155 -16.80 0.05 7.83
CA ILE A 155 -15.52 -0.22 7.15
C ILE A 155 -15.61 0.20 5.68
N THR A 156 -16.70 -0.14 5.00
CA THR A 156 -16.92 0.21 3.59
C THR A 156 -16.95 1.74 3.41
N GLY A 157 -17.76 2.46 4.18
CA GLY A 157 -17.83 3.92 4.06
C GLY A 157 -16.51 4.63 4.43
N TYR A 158 -15.72 4.05 5.33
CA TYR A 158 -14.38 4.56 5.63
C TYR A 158 -13.41 4.33 4.46
N ALA A 159 -13.45 3.15 3.85
CA ALA A 159 -12.63 2.81 2.69
C ALA A 159 -12.96 3.72 1.49
N GLU A 160 -14.24 3.90 1.16
CA GLU A 160 -14.70 4.75 0.06
C GLU A 160 -14.22 6.20 0.22
N ARG A 161 -14.39 6.76 1.41
CA ARG A 161 -13.89 8.12 1.71
C ARG A 161 -12.37 8.24 1.56
N CYS A 162 -11.62 7.23 2.01
CA CYS A 162 -10.16 7.25 1.88
C CYS A 162 -9.73 7.04 0.41
N ALA A 163 -10.46 6.24 -0.36
CA ALA A 163 -10.23 6.07 -1.78
C ALA A 163 -10.38 7.39 -2.56
N GLU A 164 -11.37 8.23 -2.22
CA GLU A 164 -11.52 9.57 -2.82
C GLU A 164 -10.28 10.45 -2.56
N VAL A 165 -9.71 10.39 -1.35
CA VAL A 165 -8.46 11.10 -1.02
C VAL A 165 -7.31 10.56 -1.86
N VAL A 166 -7.20 9.23 -2.00
CA VAL A 166 -6.14 8.59 -2.79
C VAL A 166 -6.24 8.96 -4.27
N GLU A 167 -7.44 9.02 -4.85
CA GLU A 167 -7.61 9.46 -6.25
C GLU A 167 -7.11 10.89 -6.47
N LYS A 168 -7.38 11.81 -5.55
CA LYS A 168 -6.83 13.16 -5.61
C LYS A 168 -5.31 13.16 -5.51
N LEU A 169 -4.74 12.35 -4.62
CA LEU A 169 -3.28 12.19 -4.50
C LEU A 169 -2.66 11.62 -5.78
N ARG A 170 -3.28 10.62 -6.41
CA ARG A 170 -2.83 10.09 -7.70
C ARG A 170 -2.83 11.14 -8.80
N ALA A 171 -3.84 12.02 -8.81
CA ALA A 171 -3.88 13.15 -9.74
C ALA A 171 -2.78 14.20 -9.48
N MET A 172 -2.42 14.42 -8.21
CA MET A 172 -1.33 15.35 -7.81
C MET A 172 0.06 14.75 -8.08
N TYR A 173 0.21 13.43 -8.02
CA TYR A 173 1.48 12.71 -8.18
C TYR A 173 1.39 11.67 -9.32
N PRO A 174 1.20 12.08 -10.58
CA PRO A 174 0.91 11.17 -11.70
C PRO A 174 2.05 10.20 -12.05
N ASN A 175 3.28 10.48 -11.59
CA ASN A 175 4.46 9.65 -11.82
C ASN A 175 4.84 8.82 -10.58
N THR A 176 4.02 8.83 -9.54
CA THR A 176 4.30 8.13 -8.28
C THR A 176 3.29 7.04 -8.05
N GLN A 177 3.74 5.83 -7.74
CA GLN A 177 2.83 4.75 -7.40
C GLN A 177 2.26 4.96 -6.00
N ILE A 178 0.93 5.01 -5.90
CA ILE A 178 0.18 5.14 -4.65
C ILE A 178 -0.79 3.96 -4.57
N ASP A 179 -0.45 3.00 -3.71
CA ASP A 179 -1.26 1.84 -3.43
C ASP A 179 -2.26 2.15 -2.31
N PHE A 180 -3.49 1.69 -2.47
CA PHE A 180 -4.54 1.80 -1.47
C PHE A 180 -5.14 0.43 -1.21
N LEU A 181 -5.31 0.10 0.07
CA LEU A 181 -5.91 -1.17 0.46
C LEU A 181 -6.76 -1.03 1.73
N ALA A 182 -8.05 -1.31 1.60
CA ALA A 182 -8.97 -1.45 2.71
C ALA A 182 -8.86 -2.85 3.33
N TYR A 183 -7.71 -3.15 3.93
CA TYR A 183 -7.45 -4.46 4.53
C TYR A 183 -8.35 -4.77 5.73
N GLY A 184 -8.95 -3.75 6.34
CA GLY A 184 -9.94 -3.91 7.40
C GLY A 184 -11.18 -4.68 6.97
N LYS A 185 -11.46 -4.79 5.67
CA LYS A 185 -12.51 -5.64 5.11
C LYS A 185 -12.33 -7.11 5.48
N MET A 186 -11.09 -7.56 5.68
CA MET A 186 -10.78 -8.91 6.19
C MET A 186 -11.50 -9.22 7.50
N ALA A 187 -11.58 -8.24 8.41
CA ALA A 187 -12.31 -8.44 9.68
C ALA A 187 -13.81 -8.67 9.45
N THR A 188 -14.42 -8.04 8.44
CA THR A 188 -15.81 -8.31 8.07
C THR A 188 -15.97 -9.74 7.53
N GLU A 189 -15.10 -10.15 6.61
CA GLU A 189 -15.19 -11.48 5.99
C GLU A 189 -14.95 -12.61 7.00
N MET A 190 -13.99 -12.44 7.90
CA MET A 190 -13.80 -13.36 9.03
C MET A 190 -15.02 -13.38 9.96
N LYS A 191 -15.62 -12.20 10.27
CA LYS A 191 -16.76 -12.13 11.18
C LYS A 191 -18.00 -12.83 10.60
N LYS A 192 -18.28 -12.69 9.30
CA LYS A 192 -19.34 -13.40 8.60
C LYS A 192 -19.18 -14.92 8.76
N ARG A 193 -17.95 -15.42 8.56
CA ARG A 193 -17.66 -16.86 8.70
C ARG A 193 -17.71 -17.34 10.14
N PHE A 194 -17.26 -16.56 11.08
CA PHE A 194 -17.36 -16.88 12.51
C PHE A 194 -18.83 -17.05 12.94
N GLU A 195 -19.72 -16.15 12.51
CA GLU A 195 -21.15 -16.19 12.83
C GLU A 195 -21.89 -17.37 12.17
N THR A 196 -21.35 -17.93 11.08
CA THR A 196 -21.90 -19.11 10.39
C THR A 196 -21.14 -20.40 10.73
N GLU A 197 -20.28 -20.37 11.76
CA GLU A 197 -19.44 -21.50 12.20
C GLU A 197 -18.55 -22.08 11.08
N SER A 198 -18.23 -21.26 10.09
CA SER A 198 -17.41 -21.64 8.92
C SER A 198 -16.00 -21.05 8.96
N LEU A 199 -15.52 -20.63 10.15
CA LEU A 199 -14.17 -20.10 10.37
C LEU A 199 -13.38 -21.03 11.31
N PRO A 200 -12.76 -22.10 10.79
CA PRO A 200 -11.92 -22.97 11.59
C PRO A 200 -10.77 -22.19 12.26
N GLY A 201 -10.31 -22.65 13.42
CA GLY A 201 -9.21 -22.03 14.18
C GLY A 201 -9.58 -20.81 15.00
N ILE A 202 -10.81 -20.28 14.88
CA ILE A 202 -11.35 -19.25 15.76
C ILE A 202 -12.46 -19.83 16.63
N GLU A 203 -12.22 -19.82 17.94
CA GLU A 203 -13.11 -20.42 18.94
C GLU A 203 -13.95 -19.35 19.67
N VAL A 204 -13.39 -18.15 19.81
CA VAL A 204 -14.02 -17.06 20.57
C VAL A 204 -13.86 -15.71 19.88
N MET A 205 -14.90 -14.89 19.97
CA MET A 205 -14.87 -13.53 19.42
C MET A 205 -13.84 -12.64 20.14
N VAL A 206 -13.68 -12.79 21.44
CA VAL A 206 -12.72 -12.01 22.25
C VAL A 206 -12.03 -12.93 23.25
N GLY A 207 -10.71 -12.92 23.23
CA GLY A 207 -9.92 -13.77 24.13
C GLY A 207 -8.43 -13.59 23.97
N LYS A 208 -7.68 -14.50 24.57
CA LYS A 208 -6.21 -14.57 24.46
C LYS A 208 -5.81 -15.83 23.70
N GLY A 209 -4.75 -15.71 22.89
CA GLY A 209 -4.21 -16.86 22.15
C GLY A 209 -4.68 -16.95 20.71
N LYS A 210 -4.32 -18.08 20.06
CA LYS A 210 -4.49 -18.23 18.61
C LYS A 210 -5.95 -18.38 18.18
N GLY A 211 -6.81 -18.92 19.03
CA GLY A 211 -8.25 -19.13 18.73
C GLY A 211 -9.11 -17.89 18.98
N ALA A 212 -8.54 -16.73 19.28
CA ALA A 212 -9.29 -15.50 19.47
C ALA A 212 -9.33 -14.65 18.19
N PHE A 213 -10.53 -14.16 17.85
CA PHE A 213 -10.70 -13.24 16.74
C PHE A 213 -10.10 -11.87 17.08
N PHE A 214 -10.51 -11.29 18.23
CA PHE A 214 -9.93 -10.10 18.82
C PHE A 214 -9.29 -10.41 20.19
N VAL A 215 -8.23 -9.72 20.55
CA VAL A 215 -7.61 -9.88 21.87
C VAL A 215 -8.32 -9.08 22.95
N ASP A 216 -9.11 -8.09 22.57
CA ASP A 216 -9.95 -7.29 23.46
C ASP A 216 -11.25 -6.85 22.76
N ARG A 217 -12.24 -6.46 23.58
CA ARG A 217 -13.55 -6.01 23.06
C ARG A 217 -13.51 -4.58 22.54
N ASN A 218 -12.72 -3.75 23.17
CA ASN A 218 -12.59 -2.33 22.84
C ASN A 218 -11.14 -1.88 23.13
N PRO A 219 -10.45 -1.41 22.11
CA PRO A 219 -10.96 -1.03 20.80
C PRO A 219 -11.17 -2.18 19.79
N GLY A 220 -10.83 -3.44 20.08
CA GLY A 220 -10.92 -4.58 19.18
C GLY A 220 -9.60 -4.81 18.44
N HIS A 221 -8.50 -4.94 19.20
CA HIS A 221 -7.22 -5.33 18.62
C HIS A 221 -7.30 -6.74 18.06
N ALA A 222 -6.72 -6.93 16.88
CA ALA A 222 -6.76 -8.20 16.16
C ALA A 222 -6.11 -9.35 16.93
N GLY A 223 -6.73 -10.52 16.84
CA GLY A 223 -6.08 -11.78 17.14
C GLY A 223 -5.11 -12.20 16.03
N PRO A 224 -4.29 -13.24 16.29
CA PRO A 224 -3.21 -13.63 15.37
C PRO A 224 -3.68 -13.94 13.95
N MET A 225 -4.81 -14.65 13.79
CA MET A 225 -5.34 -15.00 12.46
C MET A 225 -5.70 -13.74 11.65
N LEU A 226 -6.40 -12.77 12.25
CA LEU A 226 -6.75 -11.53 11.55
C LEU A 226 -5.50 -10.75 11.12
N LEU A 227 -4.46 -10.69 11.97
CA LEU A 227 -3.20 -10.06 11.62
C LEU A 227 -2.53 -10.74 10.43
N ASP A 228 -2.48 -12.07 10.43
CA ASP A 228 -1.83 -12.84 9.37
C ASP A 228 -2.60 -12.74 8.04
N LEU A 229 -3.92 -12.79 8.06
CA LEU A 229 -4.75 -12.64 6.86
C LEU A 229 -4.65 -11.24 6.25
N CYS A 230 -4.64 -10.19 7.08
CA CYS A 230 -4.37 -8.84 6.61
C CYS A 230 -2.96 -8.72 6.01
N ALA A 231 -1.96 -9.34 6.62
CA ALA A 231 -0.58 -9.33 6.13
C ALA A 231 -0.43 -10.08 4.79
N LEU A 232 -1.11 -11.21 4.62
CA LEU A 232 -1.16 -11.94 3.34
C LEU A 232 -1.82 -11.09 2.24
N THR A 233 -2.88 -10.36 2.59
CA THR A 233 -3.51 -9.42 1.65
C THR A 233 -2.53 -8.30 1.24
N TRP A 234 -1.72 -7.80 2.19
CA TRP A 234 -0.67 -6.82 1.88
C TRP A 234 0.43 -7.41 0.97
N LEU A 235 0.87 -8.65 1.22
CA LEU A 235 1.86 -9.32 0.36
C LEU A 235 1.35 -9.49 -1.06
N ASN A 236 0.10 -9.90 -1.22
CA ASN A 236 -0.51 -10.02 -2.54
C ASN A 236 -0.59 -8.65 -3.24
N GLU A 237 -1.07 -7.59 -2.56
CA GLU A 237 -1.23 -6.26 -3.18
C GLU A 237 0.11 -5.56 -3.43
N LEU A 238 0.99 -5.53 -2.44
CA LEU A 238 2.21 -4.71 -2.48
C LEU A 238 3.35 -5.40 -3.24
N TYR A 239 3.44 -6.73 -3.14
CA TYR A 239 4.52 -7.53 -3.75
C TYR A 239 4.05 -8.38 -4.93
N GLY A 240 2.74 -8.47 -5.18
CA GLY A 240 2.18 -9.39 -6.18
C GLY A 240 2.47 -10.85 -5.83
N ALA A 241 2.62 -11.16 -4.53
CA ALA A 241 2.93 -12.50 -4.08
C ALA A 241 1.82 -13.49 -4.46
N ASP A 242 2.20 -14.63 -5.02
CA ASP A 242 1.32 -15.75 -5.23
C ASP A 242 1.08 -16.45 -3.88
N LEU A 243 -0.16 -16.37 -3.40
CA LEU A 243 -0.55 -16.91 -2.10
C LEU A 243 -0.37 -18.42 -1.99
N ASP A 244 -0.52 -19.16 -3.10
CA ASP A 244 -0.35 -20.61 -3.13
C ASP A 244 1.11 -21.03 -2.94
N SER A 245 2.04 -20.15 -3.30
CA SER A 245 3.47 -20.37 -3.13
C SER A 245 3.99 -20.05 -1.73
N LEU A 246 3.23 -19.26 -0.93
CA LEU A 246 3.70 -18.81 0.38
C LEU A 246 3.63 -19.91 1.44
N THR A 247 4.68 -20.00 2.25
CA THR A 247 4.68 -20.78 3.48
C THR A 247 4.11 -19.92 4.62
N TYR A 248 2.87 -20.15 4.97
CA TYR A 248 2.22 -19.58 6.14
C TYR A 248 1.51 -20.69 6.92
N SER A 249 1.04 -20.39 8.12
CA SER A 249 0.29 -21.38 8.90
C SER A 249 -1.01 -21.73 8.13
N LYS A 250 -0.92 -22.74 7.27
CA LYS A 250 -2.01 -23.21 6.40
C LYS A 250 -3.07 -23.93 7.22
N ASN A 251 -3.70 -23.25 8.14
CA ASN A 251 -4.72 -23.98 8.89
C ASN A 251 -6.00 -24.17 8.07
N GLU A 252 -6.14 -23.59 6.80
CA GLU A 252 -7.52 -23.62 6.31
C GLU A 252 -7.72 -23.30 4.83
N ALA A 253 -8.52 -24.16 4.20
CA ALA A 253 -9.01 -24.02 2.83
C ALA A 253 -9.83 -22.73 2.58
N SER A 254 -10.27 -22.04 3.64
CA SER A 254 -11.03 -20.78 3.53
C SER A 254 -10.16 -19.52 3.37
N VAL A 255 -8.85 -19.63 3.63
CA VAL A 255 -7.93 -18.48 3.59
C VAL A 255 -7.82 -17.84 2.20
N PRO A 256 -7.57 -18.57 1.11
CA PRO A 256 -7.53 -17.99 -0.23
C PRO A 256 -8.82 -17.27 -0.60
N ALA A 257 -9.98 -17.91 -0.35
CA ALA A 257 -11.28 -17.32 -0.66
C ALA A 257 -11.54 -16.00 0.08
N MET A 258 -11.15 -15.89 1.36
CA MET A 258 -11.29 -14.63 2.11
C MET A 258 -10.40 -13.53 1.53
N ILE A 259 -9.17 -13.86 1.14
CA ILE A 259 -8.28 -12.89 0.53
C ILE A 259 -8.82 -12.45 -0.83
N GLU A 260 -9.31 -13.37 -1.66
CA GLU A 260 -9.94 -13.06 -2.95
C GLU A 260 -11.13 -12.11 -2.79
N GLU A 261 -12.00 -12.32 -1.80
CA GLU A 261 -13.14 -11.42 -1.52
C GLU A 261 -12.65 -10.00 -1.12
N VAL A 262 -11.62 -9.91 -0.28
CA VAL A 262 -11.03 -8.62 0.08
C VAL A 262 -10.35 -7.95 -1.11
N MET A 263 -9.66 -8.71 -1.95
CA MET A 263 -9.04 -8.18 -3.17
C MET A 263 -10.07 -7.74 -4.20
N ALA A 264 -11.19 -8.47 -4.34
CA ALA A 264 -12.32 -8.07 -5.19
C ALA A 264 -12.98 -6.78 -4.70
N PHE A 265 -13.16 -6.63 -3.38
CA PHE A 265 -13.63 -5.37 -2.79
C PHE A 265 -12.70 -4.19 -3.09
N ASN A 266 -11.40 -4.41 -3.09
CA ASN A 266 -10.41 -3.37 -3.35
C ASN A 266 -10.16 -3.10 -4.85
N ALA A 267 -10.60 -3.98 -5.75
CA ALA A 267 -10.35 -3.84 -7.18
C ALA A 267 -10.76 -2.49 -7.79
N PRO A 268 -11.93 -1.88 -7.43
CA PRO A 268 -12.31 -0.56 -7.92
C PRO A 268 -11.40 0.57 -7.47
N PHE A 269 -10.64 0.39 -6.40
CA PHE A 269 -9.76 1.41 -5.82
C PHE A 269 -8.33 1.35 -6.36
N ARG A 270 -8.01 0.37 -7.22
CA ARG A 270 -6.70 0.25 -7.86
C ARG A 270 -6.50 1.33 -8.92
N PRO A 271 -5.24 1.76 -9.16
CA PRO A 271 -4.96 2.68 -10.25
C PRO A 271 -5.44 2.09 -11.58
N VAL A 272 -6.14 2.89 -12.38
CA VAL A 272 -6.48 2.49 -13.75
C VAL A 272 -5.17 2.48 -14.56
N PRO A 273 -4.81 1.36 -15.22
CA PRO A 273 -3.64 1.35 -16.09
C PRO A 273 -3.74 2.47 -17.13
N SER A 274 -2.73 3.35 -17.19
CA SER A 274 -2.74 4.41 -18.18
C SER A 274 -2.74 3.78 -19.58
N SER A 275 -3.73 4.11 -20.40
CA SER A 275 -3.89 3.59 -21.76
C SER A 275 -2.76 4.00 -22.74
N LYS A 276 -1.73 4.69 -22.26
CA LYS A 276 -0.60 5.17 -23.06
C LYS A 276 0.44 4.11 -23.44
N ASN A 277 0.39 2.90 -22.92
CA ASN A 277 1.35 1.83 -23.25
C ASN A 277 0.84 0.83 -24.31
N LYS A 278 -0.22 1.16 -25.07
CA LYS A 278 -0.47 0.54 -26.36
C LYS A 278 0.18 1.39 -27.48
N ALA A 279 1.47 1.64 -27.39
CA ALA A 279 2.25 2.04 -28.53
C ALA A 279 2.45 0.80 -29.40
N GLU A 280 1.77 0.85 -30.55
CA GLU A 280 1.87 -0.03 -31.69
C GLU A 280 3.28 -0.59 -31.84
N ASN A 281 3.40 -1.90 -31.72
CA ASN A 281 4.49 -2.63 -32.35
C ASN A 281 4.23 -2.54 -33.86
N PRO A 282 4.98 -1.77 -34.66
CA PRO A 282 4.82 -1.80 -36.11
C PRO A 282 5.15 -3.22 -36.56
N ALA A 283 4.22 -3.80 -37.30
CA ALA A 283 4.44 -5.09 -37.94
C ALA A 283 5.75 -5.06 -38.72
N PRO A 284 6.55 -6.15 -38.71
CA PRO A 284 7.78 -6.20 -39.48
C PRO A 284 7.46 -6.00 -40.96
N GLU A 285 8.03 -4.96 -41.57
CA GLU A 285 7.98 -4.76 -43.02
C GLU A 285 8.55 -5.99 -43.73
N ASN A 286 7.72 -6.60 -44.55
CA ASN A 286 8.15 -7.62 -45.47
C ASN A 286 9.17 -7.00 -46.48
N VAL A 287 10.43 -7.30 -46.29
CA VAL A 287 11.49 -7.04 -47.30
C VAL A 287 11.28 -8.06 -48.43
N PRO A 288 10.99 -7.64 -49.67
CA PRO A 288 10.95 -8.57 -50.80
C PRO A 288 12.37 -8.97 -51.13
N THR A 289 12.64 -10.27 -51.06
CA THR A 289 13.86 -10.88 -51.62
C THR A 289 13.70 -10.90 -53.14
N GLY A 290 14.48 -10.06 -53.82
CA GLY A 290 14.78 -10.14 -55.26
C GLY A 290 16.17 -10.70 -55.49
#